data_78309ed9a1b9aba6220807c3b8b226ba
#
_entry.id   78309ed9a1b9aba6220807c3b8b226ba
#
_cell.length_a   1.000
_cell.length_b   1.000
_cell.length_c   1.000
_cell.angle_alpha   90.00
_cell.angle_beta   90.00
_cell.angle_gamma   90.00
#
_symmetry.space_group_name_H-M   'P 1'
#
loop_
_entity.id
_entity.type
_entity.pdbx_description
1 polymer ?
#
loop_
_entity_poly.entity_id
_entity_poly.type
_entity_poly.pdbx_seq_one_letter_code
_entity_poly.pdbx_strand_id
1 'polypeptide(L)'
;MLVAVLAAAYYYFATSNISIQSQPTGAEVSVNGQRVGITPLDGHSLSSGRNKIQLTHSHYAPIVEQLDVAMGDHLERNYTLKTGEGTLELLSNPKGAWIDLDGERLDAVTPTTLTVTSGKHRIRMGQDERRDGKKDVVLKHGETLEVNLNLAIDPHGSLTLDLRPRDARVEIIDSNKTYKPGVRLPMGEYAIAVSRRGYISETKRIKIEYGDNRERG
;
A
#
# COMPACT_ATOMS: atom_id res chain seq x y z
N MET A 1 -56.41 -24.75 21.20
CA MET A 1 -55.68 -24.62 19.95
C MET A 1 -55.89 -23.25 19.27
N LEU A 2 -57.13 -22.77 19.16
CA LEU A 2 -57.44 -21.49 18.50
C LEU A 2 -56.79 -20.27 19.18
N VAL A 3 -56.75 -20.21 20.53
CA VAL A 3 -56.14 -19.12 21.30
C VAL A 3 -54.62 -19.03 21.09
N ALA A 4 -53.94 -20.19 20.99
CA ALA A 4 -52.51 -20.24 20.77
C ALA A 4 -52.12 -19.74 19.36
N VAL A 5 -52.96 -20.04 18.33
CA VAL A 5 -52.77 -19.56 16.97
C VAL A 5 -53.01 -18.06 16.85
N LEU A 6 -54.04 -17.55 17.54
CA LEU A 6 -54.31 -16.09 17.56
C LEU A 6 -53.22 -15.31 18.34
N ALA A 7 -52.70 -15.88 19.43
CA ALA A 7 -51.59 -15.28 20.17
C ALA A 7 -50.29 -15.28 19.35
N ALA A 8 -49.98 -16.35 18.64
CA ALA A 8 -48.84 -16.42 17.75
C ALA A 8 -48.96 -15.47 16.56
N ALA A 9 -50.15 -15.37 15.96
CA ALA A 9 -50.43 -14.42 14.88
C ALA A 9 -50.31 -12.97 15.39
N TYR A 10 -50.87 -12.62 16.56
CA TYR A 10 -50.72 -11.33 17.16
C TYR A 10 -49.26 -10.96 17.44
N TYR A 11 -48.49 -11.90 17.99
CA TYR A 11 -47.05 -11.72 18.24
C TYR A 11 -46.28 -11.49 16.94
N TYR A 12 -46.58 -12.28 15.88
CA TYR A 12 -45.96 -12.14 14.56
C TYR A 12 -46.26 -10.79 13.93
N PHE A 13 -47.51 -10.28 14.01
CA PHE A 13 -47.91 -8.98 13.50
C PHE A 13 -47.53 -7.80 14.40
N ALA A 14 -47.16 -8.03 15.66
CA ALA A 14 -46.76 -7.00 16.59
C ALA A 14 -45.24 -6.76 16.64
N THR A 15 -44.45 -7.67 16.08
CA THR A 15 -42.97 -7.50 16.06
C THR A 15 -42.50 -7.00 14.70
N SER A 16 -41.78 -5.88 14.73
CA SER A 16 -41.10 -5.36 13.55
C SER A 16 -39.69 -5.94 13.47
N ASN A 17 -39.20 -6.19 12.27
CA ASN A 17 -37.84 -6.70 12.07
C ASN A 17 -37.22 -6.12 10.80
N ILE A 18 -35.88 -6.26 10.72
CA ILE A 18 -35.10 -5.86 9.56
C ILE A 18 -34.09 -6.94 9.18
N SER A 19 -34.00 -7.19 7.87
CA SER A 19 -32.93 -7.96 7.24
C SER A 19 -32.00 -7.00 6.48
N ILE A 20 -30.72 -7.12 6.70
CA ILE A 20 -29.72 -6.21 6.14
C ILE A 20 -28.65 -7.00 5.40
N GLN A 21 -28.44 -6.64 4.13
CA GLN A 21 -27.35 -7.15 3.33
C GLN A 21 -26.39 -6.01 2.95
N SER A 22 -25.13 -6.32 2.69
CA SER A 22 -24.17 -5.35 2.17
C SER A 22 -23.25 -5.97 1.11
N GLN A 23 -22.75 -5.12 0.22
CA GLN A 23 -21.70 -5.42 -0.74
C GLN A 23 -20.51 -4.48 -0.47
N PRO A 24 -19.34 -5.01 -0.03
CA PRO A 24 -19.10 -6.39 0.38
C PRO A 24 -19.85 -6.77 1.68
N THR A 25 -19.95 -8.06 1.92
CA THR A 25 -20.51 -8.62 3.16
C THR A 25 -19.54 -8.43 4.34
N GLY A 26 -20.00 -8.68 5.58
CA GLY A 26 -19.17 -8.59 6.77
C GLY A 26 -19.13 -7.20 7.42
N ALA A 27 -19.98 -6.27 6.98
CA ALA A 27 -20.12 -4.99 7.65
C ALA A 27 -20.77 -5.18 9.03
N GLU A 28 -20.22 -4.55 10.05
CA GLU A 28 -20.80 -4.49 11.37
C GLU A 28 -22.05 -3.61 11.36
N VAL A 29 -23.14 -4.13 11.93
CA VAL A 29 -24.42 -3.45 12.03
C VAL A 29 -24.67 -3.01 13.45
N SER A 30 -25.02 -1.73 13.63
CA SER A 30 -25.48 -1.17 14.89
C SER A 30 -26.85 -0.54 14.72
N VAL A 31 -27.73 -0.76 15.70
CA VAL A 31 -29.06 -0.18 15.79
C VAL A 31 -29.09 0.71 17.04
N ASN A 32 -29.43 1.99 16.85
CA ASN A 32 -29.49 2.96 17.94
C ASN A 32 -28.18 3.04 18.77
N GLY A 33 -27.03 2.81 18.12
CA GLY A 33 -25.71 2.82 18.76
C GLY A 33 -25.30 1.48 19.40
N GLN A 34 -26.19 0.50 19.45
CA GLN A 34 -25.87 -0.84 19.95
C GLN A 34 -25.52 -1.78 18.80
N ARG A 35 -24.36 -2.46 18.86
CA ARG A 35 -23.97 -3.49 17.91
C ARG A 35 -24.92 -4.68 17.98
N VAL A 36 -25.46 -5.09 16.83
CA VAL A 36 -26.47 -6.16 16.75
C VAL A 36 -26.01 -7.37 15.90
N GLY A 37 -24.97 -7.20 15.07
CA GLY A 37 -24.44 -8.28 14.25
C GLY A 37 -23.53 -7.80 13.14
N ILE A 38 -23.39 -8.63 12.12
CA ILE A 38 -22.66 -8.36 10.88
C ILE A 38 -23.55 -8.76 9.69
N THR A 39 -23.33 -8.14 8.53
CA THR A 39 -24.06 -8.50 7.31
C THR A 39 -23.55 -9.81 6.69
N PRO A 40 -24.43 -10.69 6.16
CA PRO A 40 -25.89 -10.55 6.16
C PRO A 40 -26.48 -10.72 7.56
N LEU A 41 -27.41 -9.85 7.93
CA LEU A 41 -28.15 -9.90 9.20
C LEU A 41 -29.62 -10.15 8.89
N ASP A 42 -30.19 -11.24 9.38
CA ASP A 42 -31.55 -11.63 9.09
C ASP A 42 -32.48 -11.46 10.29
N GLY A 43 -33.64 -10.83 10.03
CA GLY A 43 -34.77 -10.79 10.95
C GLY A 43 -34.48 -10.14 12.31
N HIS A 44 -33.56 -9.18 12.42
CA HIS A 44 -33.29 -8.48 13.68
C HIS A 44 -34.49 -7.65 14.11
N SER A 45 -34.94 -7.82 15.36
CA SER A 45 -36.09 -7.11 15.92
C SER A 45 -35.82 -5.62 16.07
N LEU A 46 -36.77 -4.78 15.63
CA LEU A 46 -36.75 -3.33 15.77
C LEU A 46 -37.89 -2.85 16.66
N SER A 47 -37.63 -1.79 17.41
CA SER A 47 -38.69 -1.04 18.10
C SER A 47 -39.48 -0.18 17.11
N SER A 48 -40.79 0.00 17.34
CA SER A 48 -41.58 0.97 16.57
C SER A 48 -41.04 2.37 16.80
N GLY A 49 -41.15 3.24 15.79
CA GLY A 49 -40.66 4.61 15.81
C GLY A 49 -39.34 4.76 15.11
N ARG A 50 -38.59 5.80 15.43
CA ARG A 50 -37.34 6.17 14.77
C ARG A 50 -36.18 5.31 15.25
N ASN A 51 -35.54 4.61 14.29
CA ASN A 51 -34.35 3.83 14.54
C ASN A 51 -33.19 4.35 13.68
N LYS A 52 -31.99 4.43 14.25
CA LYS A 52 -30.75 4.75 13.56
C LYS A 52 -29.99 3.46 13.26
N ILE A 53 -29.86 3.14 11.98
CA ILE A 53 -29.06 2.01 11.50
C ILE A 53 -27.69 2.54 11.09
N GLN A 54 -26.63 1.88 11.52
CA GLN A 54 -25.25 2.21 11.12
C GLN A 54 -24.52 0.94 10.68
N LEU A 55 -23.90 1.01 9.50
CA LEU A 55 -23.01 -0.02 9.00
C LEU A 55 -21.58 0.52 8.99
N THR A 56 -20.64 -0.27 9.51
CA THR A 56 -19.21 0.05 9.50
C THR A 56 -18.39 -1.12 8.97
N HIS A 57 -17.35 -0.80 8.22
CA HIS A 57 -16.38 -1.78 7.70
C HIS A 57 -15.00 -1.11 7.60
N SER A 58 -13.92 -1.84 7.89
CA SER A 58 -12.56 -1.27 8.09
C SER A 58 -12.03 -0.45 6.92
N HIS A 59 -12.42 -0.76 5.68
CA HIS A 59 -11.91 -0.10 4.46
C HIS A 59 -12.99 0.69 3.72
N TYR A 60 -14.16 0.87 4.32
CA TYR A 60 -15.30 1.50 3.67
C TYR A 60 -15.83 2.66 4.50
N ALA A 61 -16.35 3.65 3.81
CA ALA A 61 -17.04 4.75 4.48
C ALA A 61 -18.29 4.21 5.21
N PRO A 62 -18.56 4.66 6.45
CA PRO A 62 -19.72 4.20 7.18
C PRO A 62 -21.00 4.70 6.52
N ILE A 63 -22.05 3.86 6.57
CA ILE A 63 -23.40 4.24 6.18
C ILE A 63 -24.22 4.49 7.45
N VAL A 64 -24.97 5.56 7.45
CA VAL A 64 -25.93 5.89 8.53
C VAL A 64 -27.26 6.22 7.91
N GLU A 65 -28.31 5.50 8.29
CA GLU A 65 -29.69 5.70 7.86
C GLU A 65 -30.62 5.81 9.07
N GLN A 66 -31.61 6.69 8.98
CA GLN A 66 -32.71 6.78 9.94
C GLN A 66 -33.95 6.18 9.31
N LEU A 67 -34.57 5.22 10.00
CA LEU A 67 -35.77 4.52 9.58
C LEU A 67 -36.90 4.80 10.57
N ASP A 68 -38.05 5.22 10.07
CA ASP A 68 -39.29 5.27 10.85
C ASP A 68 -40.00 3.91 10.63
N VAL A 69 -40.16 3.15 11.73
CA VAL A 69 -40.64 1.76 11.72
C VAL A 69 -42.04 1.73 12.34
N ALA A 70 -43.03 1.26 11.59
CA ALA A 70 -44.36 1.00 12.11
C ALA A 70 -44.41 -0.39 12.79
N MET A 71 -45.42 -0.61 13.62
CA MET A 71 -45.63 -1.92 14.25
C MET A 71 -45.94 -2.99 13.18
N GLY A 72 -45.22 -4.10 13.23
CA GLY A 72 -45.36 -5.20 12.30
C GLY A 72 -44.60 -5.04 10.97
N ASP A 73 -43.77 -4.01 10.83
CA ASP A 73 -42.95 -3.86 9.63
C ASP A 73 -41.90 -4.94 9.50
N HIS A 74 -41.75 -5.47 8.29
CA HIS A 74 -40.70 -6.38 7.87
C HIS A 74 -39.87 -5.69 6.78
N LEU A 75 -38.72 -5.18 7.20
CA LEU A 75 -37.87 -4.34 6.33
C LEU A 75 -36.71 -5.16 5.74
N GLU A 76 -36.43 -4.92 4.45
CA GLU A 76 -35.23 -5.43 3.80
C GLU A 76 -34.38 -4.24 3.33
N ARG A 77 -33.06 -4.29 3.58
CA ARG A 77 -32.11 -3.26 3.16
C ARG A 77 -30.89 -3.89 2.53
N ASN A 78 -30.55 -3.37 1.35
CA ASN A 78 -29.33 -3.76 0.62
C ASN A 78 -28.44 -2.51 0.46
N TYR A 79 -27.23 -2.59 0.99
CA TYR A 79 -26.28 -1.48 0.95
C TYR A 79 -25.05 -1.81 0.12
N THR A 80 -24.64 -0.89 -0.76
CA THR A 80 -23.33 -0.94 -1.42
C THR A 80 -22.39 0.01 -0.70
N LEU A 81 -21.36 -0.56 -0.06
CA LEU A 81 -20.37 0.22 0.67
C LEU A 81 -19.42 0.90 -0.32
N LYS A 82 -19.11 2.16 -0.10
CA LYS A 82 -18.11 2.91 -0.87
C LYS A 82 -16.76 2.83 -0.17
N THR A 83 -15.68 2.64 -0.93
CA THR A 83 -14.31 2.69 -0.41
C THR A 83 -14.11 3.98 0.40
N GLY A 84 -13.54 3.84 1.58
CA GLY A 84 -13.22 4.96 2.44
C GLY A 84 -11.91 5.63 2.03
N GLU A 85 -11.51 6.64 2.79
CA GLU A 85 -10.22 7.32 2.64
C GLU A 85 -9.52 7.38 4.00
N GLY A 86 -8.20 7.49 3.99
CA GLY A 86 -7.36 7.72 5.15
C GLY A 86 -6.18 8.60 4.77
N THR A 87 -5.32 8.90 5.72
CA THR A 87 -4.18 9.80 5.58
C THR A 87 -2.87 9.03 5.75
N LEU A 88 -1.95 9.20 4.81
CA LEU A 88 -0.57 8.74 4.92
C LEU A 88 0.34 9.92 5.24
N GLU A 89 1.09 9.86 6.34
CA GLU A 89 2.18 10.76 6.66
C GLU A 89 3.50 10.10 6.25
N LEU A 90 4.12 10.59 5.18
CA LEU A 90 5.28 9.98 4.55
C LEU A 90 6.55 10.73 4.94
N LEU A 91 7.41 10.05 5.68
CA LEU A 91 8.67 10.56 6.21
C LEU A 91 9.84 9.72 5.69
N SER A 92 11.01 10.34 5.57
CA SER A 92 12.26 9.62 5.32
C SER A 92 13.44 10.25 6.04
N ASN A 93 14.47 9.47 6.24
CA ASN A 93 15.77 9.93 6.68
C ASN A 93 16.84 9.48 5.67
N PRO A 94 17.50 10.43 4.96
CA PRO A 94 17.27 11.88 5.00
C PRO A 94 15.92 12.30 4.38
N LYS A 95 15.50 13.52 4.67
CA LYS A 95 14.33 14.17 4.05
C LYS A 95 14.59 14.46 2.57
N GLY A 96 13.53 14.70 1.80
CA GLY A 96 13.61 15.03 0.38
C GLY A 96 13.64 13.80 -0.53
N ALA A 97 13.25 12.63 -0.01
CA ALA A 97 13.11 11.43 -0.83
C ALA A 97 11.91 11.53 -1.75
N TRP A 98 12.08 11.07 -2.97
CA TRP A 98 10.97 10.86 -3.89
C TRP A 98 10.06 9.73 -3.40
N ILE A 99 8.82 9.75 -3.85
CA ILE A 99 7.78 8.84 -3.43
C ILE A 99 7.17 8.18 -4.65
N ASP A 100 6.98 6.86 -4.55
CA ASP A 100 6.16 6.05 -5.46
C ASP A 100 5.10 5.36 -4.60
N LEU A 101 3.85 5.59 -4.94
CA LEU A 101 2.69 5.00 -4.28
C LEU A 101 1.98 4.10 -5.26
N ASP A 102 1.91 2.81 -4.96
CA ASP A 102 1.25 1.76 -5.77
C ASP A 102 1.77 1.65 -7.22
N GLY A 103 3.03 2.06 -7.45
CA GLY A 103 3.68 2.06 -8.76
C GLY A 103 3.58 3.38 -9.52
N GLU A 104 2.94 4.38 -8.95
CA GLU A 104 2.87 5.74 -9.49
C GLU A 104 3.84 6.68 -8.78
N ARG A 105 4.71 7.34 -9.55
CA ARG A 105 5.65 8.34 -9.05
C ARG A 105 4.91 9.64 -8.77
N LEU A 106 5.01 10.13 -7.54
CA LEU A 106 4.40 11.40 -7.13
C LEU A 106 5.34 12.57 -7.38
N ASP A 107 4.79 13.75 -7.65
CA ASP A 107 5.55 14.99 -7.73
C ASP A 107 5.99 15.52 -6.35
N ALA A 108 5.47 14.93 -5.27
CA ALA A 108 5.81 15.28 -3.90
C ALA A 108 7.06 14.53 -3.41
N VAL A 109 7.76 15.15 -2.46
CA VAL A 109 8.89 14.55 -1.73
C VAL A 109 8.62 14.53 -0.23
N THR A 110 9.35 13.68 0.51
CA THR A 110 9.24 13.61 1.98
C THR A 110 9.85 14.83 2.68
N PRO A 111 9.27 15.34 3.79
CA PRO A 111 8.03 14.88 4.39
C PRO A 111 6.80 15.40 3.63
N THR A 112 5.76 14.58 3.52
CA THR A 112 4.48 14.99 2.92
C THR A 112 3.32 14.22 3.55
N THR A 113 2.11 14.74 3.39
CA THR A 113 0.87 14.13 3.86
C THR A 113 -0.08 13.96 2.67
N LEU A 114 -0.63 12.78 2.50
CA LEU A 114 -1.50 12.41 1.39
C LEU A 114 -2.80 11.81 1.90
N THR A 115 -3.94 12.23 1.33
CA THR A 115 -5.21 11.51 1.49
C THR A 115 -5.34 10.51 0.35
N VAL A 116 -5.53 9.24 0.70
CA VAL A 116 -5.63 8.13 -0.26
C VAL A 116 -6.80 7.23 0.11
N THR A 117 -7.24 6.39 -0.80
CA THR A 117 -8.28 5.39 -0.51
C THR A 117 -7.82 4.46 0.60
N SER A 118 -8.74 3.98 1.43
CA SER A 118 -8.40 2.94 2.40
C SER A 118 -8.21 1.58 1.71
N GLY A 119 -7.26 0.81 2.21
CA GLY A 119 -6.88 -0.46 1.63
C GLY A 119 -5.40 -0.78 1.77
N LYS A 120 -4.93 -1.65 0.91
CA LYS A 120 -3.50 -2.01 0.84
C LYS A 120 -2.78 -1.03 -0.07
N HIS A 121 -1.66 -0.50 0.41
CA HIS A 121 -0.79 0.39 -0.35
C HIS A 121 0.65 -0.08 -0.29
N ARG A 122 1.35 0.06 -1.41
CA ARG A 122 2.79 -0.14 -1.51
C ARG A 122 3.47 1.21 -1.67
N ILE A 123 4.33 1.54 -0.73
CA ILE A 123 5.07 2.78 -0.70
C ILE A 123 6.54 2.47 -0.98
N ARG A 124 7.14 3.19 -1.94
CA ARG A 124 8.58 3.20 -2.18
C ARG A 124 9.07 4.63 -2.05
N MET A 125 10.22 4.78 -1.45
CA MET A 125 10.91 6.07 -1.33
C MET A 125 12.37 5.87 -1.66
N GLY A 126 12.97 6.86 -2.31
CA GLY A 126 14.39 6.81 -2.63
C GLY A 126 14.97 8.20 -2.81
N GLN A 127 16.29 8.25 -2.85
CA GLN A 127 17.08 9.47 -3.04
C GLN A 127 18.38 9.06 -3.73
N ASP A 128 19.00 10.02 -4.43
CA ASP A 128 20.30 9.78 -5.04
C ASP A 128 21.32 9.30 -3.99
N GLU A 129 22.21 8.40 -4.40
CA GLU A 129 23.23 7.77 -3.55
C GLU A 129 22.68 6.88 -2.42
N ARG A 130 21.39 6.56 -2.44
CA ARG A 130 20.75 5.74 -1.41
C ARG A 130 20.01 4.56 -1.99
N ARG A 131 19.86 3.52 -1.18
CA ARG A 131 19.01 2.38 -1.51
C ARG A 131 17.55 2.76 -1.31
N ASP A 132 16.72 2.38 -2.26
CA ASP A 132 15.29 2.54 -2.13
C ASP A 132 14.76 1.80 -0.91
N GLY A 133 13.96 2.49 -0.12
CA GLY A 133 13.13 1.90 0.93
C GLY A 133 11.77 1.51 0.37
N LYS A 134 11.16 0.45 0.90
CA LYS A 134 9.80 0.03 0.57
C LYS A 134 9.05 -0.41 1.82
N LYS A 135 7.75 -0.16 1.84
CA LYS A 135 6.84 -0.63 2.90
C LYS A 135 5.46 -0.88 2.32
N ASP A 136 4.90 -2.05 2.61
CA ASP A 136 3.50 -2.36 2.34
C ASP A 136 2.70 -2.06 3.61
N VAL A 137 1.59 -1.37 3.48
CA VAL A 137 0.73 -0.95 4.60
C VAL A 137 -0.73 -1.26 4.30
N VAL A 138 -1.55 -1.29 5.33
CA VAL A 138 -3.01 -1.39 5.24
C VAL A 138 -3.60 -0.19 5.95
N LEU A 139 -4.27 0.68 5.23
CA LEU A 139 -4.88 1.91 5.72
C LEU A 139 -6.38 1.69 5.92
N LYS A 140 -6.90 2.01 7.11
CA LYS A 140 -8.34 1.96 7.40
C LYS A 140 -9.01 3.29 7.07
N HIS A 141 -10.33 3.27 6.91
CA HIS A 141 -11.10 4.51 6.77
C HIS A 141 -10.90 5.43 7.97
N GLY A 142 -10.59 6.71 7.71
CA GLY A 142 -10.36 7.72 8.72
C GLY A 142 -9.06 7.59 9.52
N GLU A 143 -8.21 6.60 9.20
CA GLU A 143 -6.92 6.41 9.87
C GLU A 143 -5.89 7.39 9.35
N THR A 144 -5.04 7.90 10.25
CA THR A 144 -3.77 8.55 9.89
C THR A 144 -2.64 7.59 10.21
N LEU A 145 -1.86 7.21 9.20
CA LEU A 145 -0.76 6.26 9.31
C LEU A 145 0.57 6.90 8.93
N GLU A 146 1.52 6.93 9.88
CA GLU A 146 2.88 7.37 9.63
C GLU A 146 3.72 6.25 8.99
N VAL A 147 4.40 6.58 7.91
CA VAL A 147 5.38 5.72 7.25
C VAL A 147 6.71 6.45 7.19
N ASN A 148 7.65 6.02 8.00
CA ASN A 148 9.00 6.56 8.06
C ASN A 148 10.00 5.52 7.53
N LEU A 149 10.78 5.89 6.49
CA LEU A 149 11.79 5.03 5.88
C LEU A 149 13.19 5.62 6.06
N ASN A 150 14.08 4.80 6.61
CA ASN A 150 15.50 5.15 6.74
C ASN A 150 16.23 4.66 5.48
N LEU A 151 16.74 5.60 4.66
CA LEU A 151 17.37 5.31 3.38
C LEU A 151 18.88 5.20 3.56
N ALA A 152 19.37 3.97 3.62
CA ALA A 152 20.81 3.69 3.74
C ALA A 152 21.56 4.12 2.47
N ILE A 153 22.81 4.55 2.62
CA ILE A 153 23.71 4.83 1.49
C ILE A 153 23.85 3.56 0.63
N ASP A 154 23.75 3.70 -0.69
CA ASP A 154 24.09 2.63 -1.62
C ASP A 154 25.60 2.63 -1.88
N PRO A 155 26.36 1.68 -1.36
CA PRO A 155 27.80 1.67 -1.49
C PRO A 155 28.28 1.18 -2.87
N HIS A 156 27.46 1.23 -3.93
CA HIS A 156 27.80 0.70 -5.25
C HIS A 156 27.66 1.74 -6.37
N GLY A 157 28.61 1.70 -7.30
CA GLY A 157 28.48 2.34 -8.61
C GLY A 157 28.48 1.32 -9.74
N SER A 158 28.09 1.71 -10.96
CA SER A 158 28.23 0.90 -12.17
C SER A 158 29.44 1.34 -12.98
N LEU A 159 30.18 0.40 -13.60
CA LEU A 159 31.32 0.67 -14.45
C LEU A 159 31.04 0.29 -15.89
N THR A 160 31.24 1.24 -16.81
CA THR A 160 31.22 1.03 -18.26
C THR A 160 32.50 1.59 -18.87
N LEU A 161 33.22 0.76 -19.64
CA LEU A 161 34.44 1.15 -20.36
C LEU A 161 34.15 1.34 -21.84
N ASP A 162 34.62 2.45 -22.43
CA ASP A 162 34.68 2.64 -23.88
C ASP A 162 36.01 2.07 -24.42
N LEU A 163 35.97 0.82 -24.87
CA LEU A 163 37.15 0.08 -25.29
C LEU A 163 37.43 0.27 -26.80
N ARG A 164 38.69 0.49 -27.12
CA ARG A 164 39.19 0.51 -28.52
C ARG A 164 40.49 -0.29 -28.62
N PRO A 165 40.43 -1.49 -29.21
CA PRO A 165 39.30 -2.16 -29.88
C PRO A 165 38.23 -2.72 -28.90
N ARG A 166 36.99 -2.86 -29.39
CA ARG A 166 35.83 -3.23 -28.58
C ARG A 166 35.85 -4.65 -28.00
N ASP A 167 36.67 -5.53 -28.60
CA ASP A 167 36.82 -6.92 -28.22
C ASP A 167 38.00 -7.17 -27.27
N ALA A 168 38.54 -6.12 -26.65
CA ALA A 168 39.56 -6.24 -25.65
C ALA A 168 39.02 -6.98 -24.41
N ARG A 169 39.86 -7.84 -23.83
CA ARG A 169 39.58 -8.52 -22.56
C ARG A 169 39.80 -7.55 -21.40
N VAL A 170 38.85 -7.50 -20.50
CA VAL A 170 38.94 -6.68 -19.29
C VAL A 170 38.94 -7.59 -18.05
N GLU A 171 39.84 -7.31 -17.16
CA GLU A 171 39.96 -7.95 -15.84
C GLU A 171 39.93 -6.87 -14.73
N ILE A 172 39.09 -7.10 -13.72
CA ILE A 172 39.02 -6.26 -12.52
C ILE A 172 39.88 -6.94 -11.46
N ILE A 173 41.13 -6.50 -11.31
CA ILE A 173 42.15 -7.19 -10.51
C ILE A 173 41.75 -7.33 -9.04
N ASP A 174 41.17 -6.27 -8.46
CA ASP A 174 40.82 -6.21 -7.03
C ASP A 174 39.37 -6.69 -6.78
N SER A 175 38.78 -7.50 -7.68
CA SER A 175 37.42 -8.02 -7.54
C SER A 175 37.27 -9.41 -8.15
N ASN A 176 36.41 -10.22 -7.56
CA ASN A 176 36.01 -11.52 -8.10
C ASN A 176 34.91 -11.40 -9.18
N LYS A 177 34.51 -10.18 -9.58
CA LYS A 177 33.48 -9.96 -10.57
C LYS A 177 34.06 -9.92 -11.98
N THR A 178 33.41 -10.61 -12.90
CA THR A 178 33.70 -10.54 -14.34
C THR A 178 33.17 -9.23 -14.88
N TYR A 179 33.99 -8.51 -15.65
CA TYR A 179 33.55 -7.29 -16.30
C TYR A 179 32.45 -7.56 -17.35
N LYS A 180 31.42 -6.77 -17.28
CA LYS A 180 30.38 -6.53 -18.30
C LYS A 180 30.03 -5.06 -18.26
N PRO A 181 29.68 -4.40 -19.39
CA PRO A 181 29.21 -3.02 -19.36
C PRO A 181 28.10 -2.84 -18.33
N GLY A 182 28.24 -1.84 -17.44
CA GLY A 182 27.32 -1.61 -16.34
C GLY A 182 27.53 -2.54 -15.13
N VAL A 183 28.68 -3.23 -15.00
CA VAL A 183 28.96 -4.05 -13.81
C VAL A 183 28.92 -3.21 -12.54
N ARG A 184 28.13 -3.64 -11.55
CA ARG A 184 28.05 -2.98 -10.26
C ARG A 184 29.18 -3.43 -9.33
N LEU A 185 29.96 -2.44 -8.87
CA LEU A 185 31.08 -2.61 -7.93
C LEU A 185 30.83 -1.77 -6.69
N PRO A 186 31.27 -2.22 -5.51
CA PRO A 186 31.36 -1.34 -4.35
C PRO A 186 32.13 -0.05 -4.67
N MET A 187 31.76 1.05 -4.04
CA MET A 187 32.52 2.30 -4.16
C MET A 187 33.94 2.07 -3.65
N GLY A 188 34.92 2.56 -4.38
CA GLY A 188 36.33 2.34 -4.07
C GLY A 188 37.24 2.43 -5.29
N GLU A 189 38.53 2.20 -5.10
CA GLU A 189 39.52 2.16 -6.17
C GLU A 189 39.73 0.72 -6.66
N TYR A 190 39.80 0.54 -7.97
CA TYR A 190 40.03 -0.75 -8.63
C TYR A 190 41.13 -0.63 -9.68
N ALA A 191 42.00 -1.61 -9.75
CA ALA A 191 42.93 -1.78 -10.84
C ALA A 191 42.24 -2.57 -11.96
N ILE A 192 42.13 -1.95 -13.12
CA ILE A 192 41.50 -2.53 -14.30
C ILE A 192 42.59 -2.83 -15.33
N ALA A 193 42.76 -4.08 -15.67
CA ALA A 193 43.66 -4.52 -16.75
C ALA A 193 42.89 -4.72 -18.05
N VAL A 194 43.35 -4.10 -19.14
CA VAL A 194 42.81 -4.27 -20.48
C VAL A 194 43.88 -4.92 -21.36
N SER A 195 43.53 -6.02 -22.03
CA SER A 195 44.48 -6.76 -22.86
C SER A 195 43.82 -7.24 -24.15
N ARG A 196 44.62 -7.33 -25.24
CA ARG A 196 44.23 -7.93 -26.50
C ARG A 196 45.47 -8.46 -27.21
N ARG A 197 45.31 -9.60 -27.89
CA ARG A 197 46.42 -10.17 -28.72
C ARG A 197 46.87 -9.15 -29.78
N GLY A 198 48.19 -8.89 -29.83
CA GLY A 198 48.79 -7.91 -30.75
C GLY A 198 48.80 -6.46 -30.29
N TYR A 199 48.35 -6.20 -29.05
CA TYR A 199 48.39 -4.90 -28.41
C TYR A 199 49.14 -4.98 -27.10
N ILE A 200 49.67 -3.82 -26.65
CA ILE A 200 50.28 -3.68 -25.33
C ILE A 200 49.15 -3.68 -24.29
N SER A 201 49.25 -4.52 -23.27
CA SER A 201 48.28 -4.52 -22.15
C SER A 201 48.48 -3.28 -21.29
N GLU A 202 47.39 -2.69 -20.87
CA GLU A 202 47.38 -1.52 -20.00
C GLU A 202 46.66 -1.84 -18.70
N THR A 203 47.16 -1.30 -17.57
CA THR A 203 46.49 -1.35 -16.28
C THR A 203 46.31 0.06 -15.75
N LYS A 204 45.05 0.43 -15.44
CA LYS A 204 44.68 1.74 -14.93
C LYS A 204 43.94 1.60 -13.61
N ARG A 205 44.20 2.49 -12.65
CA ARG A 205 43.37 2.62 -11.46
C ARG A 205 42.17 3.52 -11.75
N ILE A 206 40.98 3.06 -11.38
CA ILE A 206 39.71 3.74 -11.56
C ILE A 206 39.01 3.81 -10.21
N LYS A 207 38.53 5.01 -9.86
CA LYS A 207 37.68 5.20 -8.68
C LYS A 207 36.21 4.98 -9.06
N ILE A 208 35.55 4.07 -8.40
CA ILE A 208 34.12 3.83 -8.55
C ILE A 208 33.38 4.69 -7.53
N GLU A 209 32.60 5.63 -8.03
CA GLU A 209 31.71 6.47 -7.26
C GLU A 209 30.25 6.01 -7.46
N TYR A 210 29.32 6.55 -6.69
CA TYR A 210 27.90 6.27 -6.89
C TYR A 210 27.45 6.65 -8.30
N GLY A 211 26.54 5.86 -8.88
CA GLY A 211 26.00 6.10 -10.23
C GLY A 211 26.82 5.46 -11.34
N ASP A 212 26.75 6.02 -12.54
CA ASP A 212 27.38 5.50 -13.75
C ASP A 212 28.79 6.07 -13.93
N ASN A 213 29.79 5.19 -13.77
CA ASN A 213 31.19 5.55 -14.01
C ASN A 213 31.56 5.08 -15.44
N ARG A 214 31.88 6.04 -16.32
CA ARG A 214 32.31 5.80 -17.70
C ARG A 214 33.75 6.24 -17.87
N GLU A 215 34.57 5.28 -18.30
CA GLU A 215 36.01 5.50 -18.54
C GLU A 215 36.40 5.06 -19.95
N ARG A 216 37.41 5.72 -20.53
CA ARG A 216 38.05 5.29 -21.77
C ARG A 216 39.23 4.38 -21.42
N GLY A 217 39.25 3.21 -22.02
CA GLY A 217 40.31 2.24 -21.96
C GLY A 217 41.13 2.20 -23.24
#